data_eed2ab03b49f5444468e626810e29c14
#
_entry.id   eed2ab03b49f5444468e626810e29c14
#
_cell.length_a   1.000
_cell.length_b   1.000
_cell.length_c   1.000
_cell.angle_alpha   90.00
_cell.angle_beta   90.00
_cell.angle_gamma   90.00
#
_symmetry.space_group_name_H-M   'P 1'
#
loop_
_entity.id
_entity.type
_entity.pdbx_description
1 polymer ?
#
loop_
_entity_poly.entity_id
_entity_poly.type
_entity_poly.pdbx_seq_one_letter_code
_entity_poly.pdbx_strand_id
1 'polypeptide(L)'
;MTSDHNLMLENSNIQRAIACSPFVRRLFDGDAALLPDLISNLGKEFSRDEMLDCLSSQNIGDEANLKRVMRKLRQRVMLRTIVRDLNGLSGLDEVMRVMSNLAEIVVNLALSRIEVWQKEIYGEPIGESGKLQSLIVIGMGKLGGLELNVSSDIDLIFAFSEDGETNGVSKGKLTLSNHEFFTRVAKKLIAAIDEITEDGFVFRVDMRLRPYGSEGPLACSLAMLEEYYQNQGREWERYAWIKGRVIAGPVKEIADLLRPFVFRKYLDYGAFASMRDLKVQIQRDVNRRDMHDNIKLGRGGIREVEFIAQVFQLIRGGQDVSLQIRPTLSVLALLRDKHLLSDATVEELSAAYIFLRNLEHRLQYAEDQQTQTLPTNDEGKKRLALAMSFESWTARQKEFLWLSNQCGLDDVYQLTGSITAAPLTSIAV
;
A
#
# COMPACT_ATOMS: atom_id res chain seq x y z
N MET A 1 -6.75 -21.21 31.31
CA MET A 1 -5.93 -20.03 31.66
C MET A 1 -4.49 -20.35 32.10
N THR A 2 -4.21 -21.40 32.86
CA THR A 2 -2.83 -21.75 33.30
C THR A 2 -2.00 -22.45 32.23
N SER A 3 -2.58 -23.23 31.32
CA SER A 3 -1.86 -23.95 30.24
C SER A 3 -1.33 -22.99 29.17
N ASP A 4 -2.15 -22.04 28.74
CA ASP A 4 -1.79 -21.11 27.66
C ASP A 4 -0.72 -20.09 28.09
N HIS A 5 -0.78 -19.68 29.36
CA HIS A 5 0.24 -18.80 29.93
C HIS A 5 1.61 -19.49 30.00
N ASN A 6 1.66 -20.79 30.33
CA ASN A 6 2.89 -21.55 30.32
C ASN A 6 3.45 -21.76 28.88
N LEU A 7 2.58 -22.05 27.89
CA LEU A 7 2.98 -22.13 26.49
C LEU A 7 3.55 -20.81 25.94
N MET A 8 3.02 -19.69 26.38
CA MET A 8 3.54 -18.37 26.09
C MET A 8 4.95 -18.15 26.65
N LEU A 9 5.17 -18.57 27.89
CA LEU A 9 6.45 -18.40 28.59
C LEU A 9 7.55 -19.33 28.05
N GLU A 10 7.19 -20.48 27.49
CA GLU A 10 8.14 -21.49 26.98
C GLU A 10 8.58 -21.22 25.53
N ASN A 11 7.82 -20.43 24.75
CA ASN A 11 8.16 -20.17 23.34
C ASN A 11 8.96 -18.87 23.18
N SER A 12 10.24 -19.00 22.92
CA SER A 12 11.19 -17.87 22.78
C SER A 12 10.80 -16.88 21.68
N ASN A 13 10.19 -17.35 20.57
CA ASN A 13 9.74 -16.50 19.47
C ASN A 13 8.57 -15.59 19.90
N ILE A 14 7.66 -16.13 20.70
CA ILE A 14 6.52 -15.37 21.23
C ILE A 14 7.00 -14.35 22.26
N GLN A 15 7.89 -14.74 23.17
CA GLN A 15 8.47 -13.84 24.16
C GLN A 15 9.18 -12.65 23.51
N ARG A 16 9.99 -12.91 22.48
CA ARG A 16 10.65 -11.86 21.71
C ARG A 16 9.64 -10.93 21.05
N ALA A 17 8.59 -11.46 20.42
CA ALA A 17 7.57 -10.67 19.76
C ALA A 17 6.80 -9.77 20.75
N ILE A 18 6.46 -10.29 21.93
CA ILE A 18 5.82 -9.53 23.02
C ILE A 18 6.74 -8.42 23.54
N ALA A 19 8.03 -8.68 23.67
CA ALA A 19 9.01 -7.68 24.11
C ALA A 19 9.17 -6.55 23.08
N CYS A 20 9.07 -6.87 21.78
CA CYS A 20 9.18 -5.91 20.67
C CYS A 20 7.88 -5.17 20.39
N SER A 21 6.70 -5.76 20.70
CA SER A 21 5.39 -5.25 20.30
C SER A 21 4.35 -5.36 21.41
N PRO A 22 4.04 -4.27 22.11
CA PRO A 22 2.87 -4.20 23.00
C PRO A 22 1.55 -4.52 22.30
N PHE A 23 1.46 -4.24 21.01
CA PHE A 23 0.29 -4.62 20.20
C PHE A 23 0.11 -6.15 20.15
N VAL A 24 1.16 -6.92 19.96
CA VAL A 24 1.10 -8.40 19.99
C VAL A 24 0.61 -8.89 21.37
N ARG A 25 1.07 -8.29 22.46
CA ARG A 25 0.59 -8.60 23.82
C ARG A 25 -0.91 -8.38 23.92
N ARG A 26 -1.41 -7.20 23.49
CA ARG A 26 -2.86 -6.89 23.54
C ARG A 26 -3.72 -7.86 22.73
N LEU A 27 -3.21 -8.37 21.61
CA LEU A 27 -3.94 -9.37 20.82
C LEU A 27 -4.14 -10.68 21.61
N PHE A 28 -3.12 -11.15 22.31
CA PHE A 28 -3.24 -12.34 23.16
C PHE A 28 -4.14 -12.11 24.36
N ASP A 29 -4.05 -10.92 24.98
CA ASP A 29 -4.90 -10.55 26.13
C ASP A 29 -6.38 -10.46 25.71
N GLY A 30 -6.67 -10.07 24.46
CA GLY A 30 -8.02 -9.93 23.91
C GLY A 30 -8.63 -11.23 23.37
N ASP A 31 -7.80 -12.20 22.90
CA ASP A 31 -8.29 -13.44 22.34
C ASP A 31 -7.26 -14.58 22.55
N ALA A 32 -7.51 -15.39 23.58
CA ALA A 32 -6.62 -16.51 23.94
C ALA A 32 -6.53 -17.60 22.86
N ALA A 33 -7.53 -17.71 21.97
CA ALA A 33 -7.53 -18.71 20.90
C ALA A 33 -6.48 -18.42 19.80
N LEU A 34 -5.94 -17.19 19.75
CA LEU A 34 -4.89 -16.81 18.80
C LEU A 34 -3.57 -17.54 19.08
N LEU A 35 -3.28 -17.89 20.32
CA LEU A 35 -2.00 -18.50 20.70
C LEU A 35 -1.81 -19.92 20.15
N PRO A 36 -2.75 -20.86 20.34
CA PRO A 36 -2.65 -22.22 19.76
C PRO A 36 -2.59 -22.20 18.23
N ASP A 37 -3.37 -21.35 17.58
CA ASP A 37 -3.36 -21.18 16.12
C ASP A 37 -1.99 -20.69 15.63
N LEU A 38 -1.41 -19.70 16.31
CA LEU A 38 -0.08 -19.18 15.98
C LEU A 38 0.99 -20.25 16.12
N ILE A 39 1.05 -20.96 17.25
CA ILE A 39 2.07 -22.00 17.52
C ILE A 39 2.00 -23.09 16.45
N SER A 40 0.81 -23.56 16.11
CA SER A 40 0.61 -24.62 15.12
C SER A 40 1.04 -24.21 13.71
N ASN A 41 1.02 -22.92 13.39
CA ASN A 41 1.22 -22.40 12.04
C ASN A 41 2.43 -21.45 11.90
N LEU A 42 3.23 -21.28 12.95
CA LEU A 42 4.36 -20.32 12.95
C LEU A 42 5.42 -20.65 11.88
N GLY A 43 5.58 -21.91 11.51
CA GLY A 43 6.56 -22.36 10.52
C GLY A 43 6.26 -21.95 9.06
N LYS A 44 5.04 -21.49 8.75
CA LYS A 44 4.60 -21.15 7.39
C LYS A 44 3.97 -19.76 7.32
N GLU A 45 4.05 -19.12 6.14
CA GLU A 45 3.36 -17.86 5.87
C GLU A 45 1.84 -18.03 5.98
N PHE A 46 1.14 -16.92 6.20
CA PHE A 46 -0.32 -16.89 6.07
C PHE A 46 -0.65 -16.71 4.58
N SER A 47 -0.93 -17.80 3.89
CA SER A 47 -1.15 -17.79 2.44
C SER A 47 -2.48 -17.12 2.04
N ARG A 48 -2.59 -16.71 0.77
CA ARG A 48 -3.85 -16.17 0.22
C ARG A 48 -4.99 -17.19 0.32
N ASP A 49 -4.71 -18.45 0.03
CA ASP A 49 -5.71 -19.52 0.08
C ASP A 49 -6.18 -19.76 1.51
N GLU A 50 -5.28 -19.78 2.50
CA GLU A 50 -5.63 -19.89 3.91
C GLU A 50 -6.52 -18.74 4.39
N MET A 51 -6.27 -17.50 3.90
CA MET A 51 -7.14 -16.36 4.20
C MET A 51 -8.56 -16.57 3.63
N LEU A 52 -8.66 -17.04 2.39
CA LEU A 52 -9.95 -17.32 1.75
C LEU A 52 -10.69 -18.46 2.45
N ASP A 53 -10.00 -19.52 2.86
CA ASP A 53 -10.57 -20.64 3.62
C ASP A 53 -11.12 -20.16 4.97
N CYS A 54 -10.42 -19.28 5.68
CA CYS A 54 -10.92 -18.67 6.90
C CYS A 54 -12.24 -17.93 6.72
N LEU A 55 -12.45 -17.31 5.55
CA LEU A 55 -13.65 -16.54 5.23
C LEU A 55 -14.78 -17.40 4.69
N SER A 56 -14.47 -18.45 3.94
CA SER A 56 -15.46 -19.33 3.28
C SER A 56 -16.35 -20.05 4.29
N SER A 57 -15.82 -20.33 5.48
CA SER A 57 -16.56 -20.96 6.59
C SER A 57 -17.49 -20.01 7.36
N GLN A 58 -17.44 -18.70 7.08
CA GLN A 58 -18.18 -17.67 7.81
C GLN A 58 -19.53 -17.37 7.16
N ASN A 59 -20.59 -17.37 7.96
CA ASN A 59 -21.89 -16.89 7.51
C ASN A 59 -21.95 -15.37 7.66
N ILE A 60 -21.91 -14.64 6.53
CA ILE A 60 -21.93 -13.16 6.51
C ILE A 60 -23.32 -12.71 6.03
N GLY A 61 -24.25 -12.54 6.99
CA GLY A 61 -25.63 -12.15 6.72
C GLY A 61 -25.88 -10.65 6.79
N ASP A 62 -25.04 -9.88 7.47
CA ASP A 62 -25.20 -8.43 7.67
C ASP A 62 -23.88 -7.68 7.77
N GLU A 63 -23.96 -6.33 7.81
CA GLU A 63 -22.81 -5.45 7.86
C GLU A 63 -21.99 -5.61 9.17
N ALA A 64 -22.64 -5.88 10.30
CA ALA A 64 -21.94 -6.03 11.59
C ALA A 64 -21.08 -7.29 11.58
N ASN A 65 -21.63 -8.40 11.09
CA ASN A 65 -20.89 -9.65 10.96
C ASN A 65 -19.77 -9.55 9.91
N LEU A 66 -20.01 -8.87 8.78
CA LEU A 66 -18.96 -8.57 7.79
C LEU A 66 -17.78 -7.85 8.44
N LYS A 67 -18.04 -6.77 9.18
CA LYS A 67 -17.02 -5.98 9.89
C LYS A 67 -16.23 -6.83 10.87
N ARG A 68 -16.91 -7.64 11.66
CA ARG A 68 -16.30 -8.53 12.67
C ARG A 68 -15.39 -9.59 12.04
N VAL A 69 -15.86 -10.27 11.00
CA VAL A 69 -15.12 -11.34 10.34
C VAL A 69 -13.82 -10.82 9.72
N MET A 70 -13.87 -9.68 9.04
CA MET A 70 -12.68 -9.06 8.46
C MET A 70 -11.64 -8.65 9.51
N ARG A 71 -12.08 -8.11 10.66
CA ARG A 71 -11.19 -7.71 11.76
C ARG A 71 -10.53 -8.90 12.43
N LYS A 72 -11.28 -9.97 12.66
CA LYS A 72 -10.73 -11.22 13.19
C LYS A 72 -9.71 -11.86 12.25
N LEU A 73 -9.97 -11.85 10.94
CA LEU A 73 -8.98 -12.28 9.96
C LEU A 73 -7.72 -11.42 10.04
N ARG A 74 -7.85 -10.09 10.06
CA ARG A 74 -6.72 -9.18 10.19
C ARG A 74 -5.88 -9.46 11.43
N GLN A 75 -6.51 -9.64 12.60
CA GLN A 75 -5.80 -9.94 13.85
C GLN A 75 -4.94 -11.21 13.72
N ARG A 76 -5.47 -12.29 13.15
CA ARG A 76 -4.74 -13.54 12.92
C ARG A 76 -3.57 -13.37 11.95
N VAL A 77 -3.82 -12.71 10.81
CA VAL A 77 -2.80 -12.46 9.77
C VAL A 77 -1.69 -11.58 10.32
N MET A 78 -2.04 -10.46 10.96
CA MET A 78 -1.05 -9.55 11.54
C MET A 78 -0.21 -10.23 12.61
N LEU A 79 -0.83 -10.96 13.53
CA LEU A 79 -0.13 -11.65 14.60
C LEU A 79 0.93 -12.59 14.04
N ARG A 80 0.56 -13.50 13.11
CA ARG A 80 1.50 -14.45 12.51
C ARG A 80 2.61 -13.73 11.74
N THR A 81 2.27 -12.71 10.95
CA THR A 81 3.22 -11.94 10.16
C THR A 81 4.24 -11.23 11.06
N ILE A 82 3.79 -10.53 12.10
CA ILE A 82 4.67 -9.80 13.03
C ILE A 82 5.59 -10.77 13.78
N VAL A 83 5.05 -11.87 14.31
CA VAL A 83 5.87 -12.84 15.07
C VAL A 83 6.91 -13.50 14.17
N ARG A 84 6.56 -13.87 12.94
CA ARG A 84 7.49 -14.44 11.97
C ARG A 84 8.60 -13.46 11.61
N ASP A 85 8.24 -12.23 11.30
CA ASP A 85 9.19 -11.21 10.84
C ASP A 85 10.15 -10.76 11.98
N LEU A 86 9.66 -10.58 13.21
CA LEU A 86 10.50 -10.25 14.35
C LEU A 86 11.49 -11.35 14.74
N ASN A 87 11.23 -12.59 14.35
CA ASN A 87 12.09 -13.74 14.61
C ASN A 87 12.91 -14.18 13.38
N GLY A 88 12.92 -13.40 12.30
CA GLY A 88 13.68 -13.74 11.09
C GLY A 88 13.15 -14.97 10.34
N LEU A 89 11.90 -15.37 10.57
CA LEU A 89 11.22 -16.49 9.89
C LEU A 89 10.59 -16.08 8.56
N SER A 90 10.52 -14.77 8.29
CA SER A 90 10.02 -14.19 7.05
C SER A 90 10.94 -13.08 6.56
N GLY A 91 10.94 -12.84 5.25
CA GLY A 91 11.59 -11.69 4.64
C GLY A 91 10.62 -10.54 4.38
N LEU A 92 11.16 -9.39 3.95
CA LEU A 92 10.39 -8.20 3.59
C LEU A 92 9.30 -8.47 2.55
N ASP A 93 9.62 -9.27 1.53
CA ASP A 93 8.70 -9.65 0.44
C ASP A 93 7.49 -10.45 0.94
N GLU A 94 7.69 -11.36 1.90
CA GLU A 94 6.59 -12.12 2.53
C GLU A 94 5.62 -11.16 3.24
N VAL A 95 6.15 -10.27 4.08
CA VAL A 95 5.32 -9.31 4.84
C VAL A 95 4.50 -8.43 3.89
N MET A 96 5.14 -7.87 2.85
CA MET A 96 4.47 -7.01 1.87
C MET A 96 3.40 -7.77 1.08
N ARG A 97 3.70 -8.99 0.65
CA ARG A 97 2.78 -9.85 -0.09
C ARG A 97 1.57 -10.25 0.75
N VAL A 98 1.80 -10.72 1.98
CA VAL A 98 0.74 -11.14 2.91
C VAL A 98 -0.21 -9.98 3.21
N MET A 99 0.32 -8.79 3.51
CA MET A 99 -0.50 -7.61 3.81
C MET A 99 -1.26 -7.09 2.59
N SER A 100 -0.64 -7.13 1.40
CA SER A 100 -1.32 -6.75 0.16
C SER A 100 -2.44 -7.74 -0.20
N ASN A 101 -2.21 -9.04 -0.01
CA ASN A 101 -3.23 -10.07 -0.19
C ASN A 101 -4.40 -9.89 0.78
N LEU A 102 -4.12 -9.62 2.05
CA LEU A 102 -5.15 -9.35 3.04
C LEU A 102 -6.03 -8.17 2.61
N ALA A 103 -5.39 -7.05 2.21
CA ALA A 103 -6.12 -5.85 1.78
C ALA A 103 -7.02 -6.14 0.57
N GLU A 104 -6.52 -6.84 -0.45
CA GLU A 104 -7.32 -7.23 -1.61
C GLU A 104 -8.48 -8.14 -1.25
N ILE A 105 -8.23 -9.15 -0.43
CA ILE A 105 -9.26 -10.11 -0.02
C ILE A 105 -10.40 -9.42 0.74
N VAL A 106 -10.07 -8.55 1.71
CA VAL A 106 -11.10 -7.89 2.50
C VAL A 106 -11.87 -6.84 1.70
N VAL A 107 -11.20 -6.12 0.77
CA VAL A 107 -11.87 -5.20 -0.16
C VAL A 107 -12.84 -5.94 -1.07
N ASN A 108 -12.42 -7.06 -1.68
CA ASN A 108 -13.27 -7.86 -2.57
C ASN A 108 -14.44 -8.48 -1.80
N LEU A 109 -14.22 -9.01 -0.61
CA LEU A 109 -15.28 -9.56 0.23
C LEU A 109 -16.31 -8.49 0.59
N ALA A 110 -15.83 -7.34 1.09
CA ALA A 110 -16.72 -6.25 1.50
C ALA A 110 -17.51 -5.70 0.30
N LEU A 111 -16.83 -5.47 -0.83
CA LEU A 111 -17.49 -4.99 -2.05
C LEU A 111 -18.58 -5.94 -2.52
N SER A 112 -18.27 -7.25 -2.63
CA SER A 112 -19.24 -8.25 -3.10
C SER A 112 -20.50 -8.32 -2.23
N ARG A 113 -20.36 -8.22 -0.90
CA ARG A 113 -21.50 -8.26 0.02
C ARG A 113 -22.30 -6.96 -0.02
N ILE A 114 -21.63 -5.81 -0.01
CA ILE A 114 -22.26 -4.50 -0.03
C ILE A 114 -23.02 -4.28 -1.36
N GLU A 115 -22.45 -4.67 -2.51
CA GLU A 115 -23.16 -4.58 -3.79
C GLU A 115 -24.44 -5.42 -3.78
N VAL A 116 -24.43 -6.64 -3.27
CA VAL A 116 -25.64 -7.47 -3.17
C VAL A 116 -26.70 -6.75 -2.33
N TRP A 117 -26.36 -6.28 -1.13
CA TRP A 117 -27.32 -5.58 -0.26
C TRP A 117 -27.84 -4.27 -0.87
N GLN A 118 -27.00 -3.54 -1.61
CA GLN A 118 -27.46 -2.32 -2.28
C GLN A 118 -28.37 -2.61 -3.50
N LYS A 119 -28.08 -3.69 -4.24
CA LYS A 119 -28.94 -4.18 -5.34
C LYS A 119 -30.30 -4.65 -4.86
N GLU A 120 -30.39 -5.28 -3.71
CA GLU A 120 -31.66 -5.68 -3.09
C GLU A 120 -32.55 -4.45 -2.76
N ILE A 121 -31.95 -3.30 -2.47
CA ILE A 121 -32.67 -2.07 -2.09
C ILE A 121 -33.04 -1.23 -3.31
N TYR A 122 -32.10 -1.05 -4.25
CA TYR A 122 -32.22 -0.06 -5.34
C TYR A 122 -32.32 -0.69 -6.74
N GLY A 123 -32.19 -2.00 -6.86
CA GLY A 123 -32.07 -2.69 -8.15
C GLY A 123 -30.63 -2.72 -8.66
N GLU A 124 -30.46 -3.34 -9.82
CA GLU A 124 -29.16 -3.49 -10.46
C GLU A 124 -28.77 -2.24 -11.24
N PRO A 125 -27.53 -1.73 -11.09
CA PRO A 125 -27.02 -0.60 -11.86
C PRO A 125 -26.80 -1.02 -13.31
N ILE A 126 -27.47 -0.33 -14.25
CA ILE A 126 -27.40 -0.58 -15.68
C ILE A 126 -26.73 0.61 -16.34
N GLY A 127 -25.73 0.34 -17.20
CA GLY A 127 -25.09 1.38 -18.01
C GLY A 127 -25.94 1.80 -19.21
N GLU A 128 -25.58 2.89 -19.87
CA GLU A 128 -26.24 3.37 -21.10
C GLU A 128 -26.24 2.32 -22.21
N SER A 129 -25.25 1.44 -22.25
CA SER A 129 -25.19 0.31 -23.19
C SER A 129 -26.13 -0.84 -22.84
N GLY A 130 -26.88 -0.76 -21.72
CA GLY A 130 -27.72 -1.83 -21.21
C GLY A 130 -26.99 -2.92 -20.42
N LYS A 131 -25.69 -2.78 -20.17
CA LYS A 131 -24.88 -3.75 -19.42
C LYS A 131 -24.95 -3.47 -17.93
N LEU A 132 -24.89 -4.56 -17.15
CA LEU A 132 -24.69 -4.48 -15.71
C LEU A 132 -23.38 -3.78 -15.38
N GLN A 133 -23.42 -2.89 -14.39
CA GLN A 133 -22.26 -2.17 -13.89
C GLN A 133 -21.81 -2.73 -12.54
N SER A 134 -20.51 -2.58 -12.23
CA SER A 134 -19.93 -2.88 -10.93
C SER A 134 -18.91 -1.82 -10.56
N LEU A 135 -18.68 -1.64 -9.26
CA LEU A 135 -17.64 -0.73 -8.79
C LEU A 135 -16.25 -1.28 -9.11
N ILE A 136 -15.41 -0.43 -9.67
CA ILE A 136 -13.99 -0.69 -9.89
C ILE A 136 -13.23 -0.07 -8.73
N VAL A 137 -12.43 -0.86 -8.03
CA VAL A 137 -11.59 -0.38 -6.94
C VAL A 137 -10.13 -0.43 -7.38
N ILE A 138 -9.49 0.72 -7.35
CA ILE A 138 -8.08 0.88 -7.71
C ILE A 138 -7.28 1.12 -6.43
N GLY A 139 -6.34 0.23 -6.14
CA GLY A 139 -5.34 0.42 -5.10
C GLY A 139 -4.19 1.28 -5.63
N MET A 140 -3.84 2.32 -4.89
CA MET A 140 -2.76 3.24 -5.19
C MET A 140 -1.59 3.03 -4.22
N GLY A 141 -0.52 3.77 -4.38
CA GLY A 141 0.63 3.77 -3.48
C GLY A 141 1.19 2.37 -3.17
N LYS A 142 1.38 2.06 -1.91
CA LYS A 142 1.95 0.77 -1.47
C LYS A 142 1.04 -0.42 -1.81
N LEU A 143 -0.29 -0.26 -1.70
CA LEU A 143 -1.22 -1.33 -2.05
C LEU A 143 -1.17 -1.66 -3.54
N GLY A 144 -1.23 -0.63 -4.37
CA GLY A 144 -1.12 -0.81 -5.82
C GLY A 144 0.23 -1.41 -6.23
N GLY A 145 1.32 -1.03 -5.54
CA GLY A 145 2.67 -1.53 -5.72
C GLY A 145 2.94 -2.95 -5.21
N LEU A 146 1.99 -3.60 -4.54
CA LEU A 146 2.19 -4.88 -3.82
C LEU A 146 3.24 -4.78 -2.69
N GLU A 147 3.34 -3.60 -2.09
CA GLU A 147 4.36 -3.25 -1.09
C GLU A 147 3.71 -2.77 0.22
N LEU A 148 2.52 -3.29 0.56
CA LEU A 148 1.78 -2.80 1.73
C LEU A 148 2.48 -3.18 3.03
N ASN A 149 2.57 -2.22 3.96
CA ASN A 149 3.05 -2.47 5.31
C ASN A 149 1.93 -3.02 6.20
N VAL A 150 2.33 -3.51 7.38
CA VAL A 150 1.40 -4.03 8.38
C VAL A 150 0.39 -2.97 8.87
N SER A 151 0.84 -1.74 9.09
CA SER A 151 -0.02 -0.64 9.56
C SER A 151 0.03 0.57 8.61
N SER A 152 -0.11 0.32 7.30
CA SER A 152 -0.30 1.38 6.31
C SER A 152 -1.77 1.73 6.13
N ASP A 153 -2.01 2.96 5.68
CA ASP A 153 -3.26 3.29 5.01
C ASP A 153 -3.32 2.57 3.66
N ILE A 154 -4.51 2.31 3.18
CA ILE A 154 -4.76 1.91 1.80
C ILE A 154 -5.31 3.11 1.03
N ASP A 155 -4.55 3.54 0.03
CA ASP A 155 -4.98 4.61 -0.87
C ASP A 155 -5.89 3.99 -1.94
N LEU A 156 -7.12 4.47 -2.07
CA LEU A 156 -8.11 3.93 -3.01
C LEU A 156 -8.65 5.01 -3.96
N ILE A 157 -9.00 4.58 -5.18
CA ILE A 157 -9.80 5.36 -6.12
C ILE A 157 -10.93 4.46 -6.58
N PHE A 158 -12.17 5.00 -6.66
CA PHE A 158 -13.35 4.28 -7.11
C PHE A 158 -13.80 4.78 -8.47
N ALA A 159 -14.13 3.81 -9.34
CA ALA A 159 -14.65 4.08 -10.67
C ALA A 159 -15.78 3.11 -11.02
N PHE A 160 -16.51 3.40 -12.09
CA PHE A 160 -17.48 2.51 -12.74
C PHE A 160 -17.48 2.78 -14.24
N SER A 161 -17.88 1.76 -15.05
CA SER A 161 -17.64 1.84 -16.49
C SER A 161 -18.51 2.88 -17.19
N GLU A 162 -19.82 2.87 -16.97
CA GLU A 162 -20.77 3.70 -17.71
C GLU A 162 -21.77 4.43 -16.80
N ASP A 163 -22.11 5.64 -17.15
CA ASP A 163 -23.27 6.33 -16.59
C ASP A 163 -24.56 5.57 -16.94
N GLY A 164 -25.64 5.84 -16.23
CA GLY A 164 -26.90 5.15 -16.35
C GLY A 164 -27.67 5.16 -15.05
N GLU A 165 -28.63 4.25 -14.88
CA GLU A 165 -29.52 4.19 -13.72
C GLU A 165 -29.77 2.76 -13.28
N THR A 166 -30.13 2.58 -12.00
CA THR A 166 -30.59 1.27 -11.50
C THR A 166 -31.96 0.93 -12.08
N ASN A 167 -32.22 -0.37 -12.32
CA ASN A 167 -33.52 -0.83 -12.87
C ASN A 167 -34.69 -0.83 -11.85
N GLY A 168 -34.38 -0.47 -10.58
CA GLY A 168 -35.37 -0.53 -9.48
C GLY A 168 -35.78 -1.96 -9.09
N VAL A 169 -36.36 -2.12 -7.91
CA VAL A 169 -36.78 -3.45 -7.37
C VAL A 169 -38.25 -3.77 -7.64
N SER A 170 -39.07 -2.75 -8.00
CA SER A 170 -40.51 -2.91 -8.30
C SER A 170 -41.03 -1.71 -9.09
N LYS A 171 -42.09 -1.87 -9.88
CA LYS A 171 -42.77 -0.75 -10.57
C LYS A 171 -43.14 0.37 -9.58
N GLY A 172 -42.53 1.55 -9.75
CA GLY A 172 -42.79 2.75 -8.93
C GLY A 172 -41.76 2.99 -7.81
N LYS A 173 -40.68 2.18 -7.68
CA LYS A 173 -39.57 2.45 -6.75
C LYS A 173 -38.52 3.39 -7.35
N LEU A 174 -37.88 4.10 -6.44
CA LEU A 174 -36.84 5.07 -6.71
C LEU A 174 -35.68 4.40 -7.49
N THR A 175 -35.44 4.84 -8.70
CA THR A 175 -34.20 4.56 -9.42
C THR A 175 -33.11 5.53 -8.93
N LEU A 176 -31.87 5.08 -8.89
CA LEU A 176 -30.69 5.90 -8.62
C LEU A 176 -29.85 6.00 -9.88
N SER A 177 -29.22 7.15 -10.11
CA SER A 177 -28.13 7.21 -11.07
C SER A 177 -27.00 6.25 -10.66
N ASN A 178 -26.24 5.71 -11.62
CA ASN A 178 -25.08 4.88 -11.34
C ASN A 178 -24.07 5.62 -10.45
N HIS A 179 -23.89 6.92 -10.67
CA HIS A 179 -23.07 7.76 -9.81
C HIS A 179 -23.54 7.76 -8.35
N GLU A 180 -24.83 7.92 -8.10
CA GLU A 180 -25.38 7.91 -6.73
C GLU A 180 -25.30 6.50 -6.12
N PHE A 181 -25.65 5.46 -6.88
CA PHE A 181 -25.55 4.07 -6.45
C PHE A 181 -24.12 3.71 -6.02
N PHE A 182 -23.12 3.95 -6.86
CA PHE A 182 -21.73 3.62 -6.55
C PHE A 182 -21.13 4.54 -5.49
N THR A 183 -21.59 5.77 -5.35
CA THR A 183 -21.21 6.63 -4.21
C THR A 183 -21.70 6.03 -2.88
N ARG A 184 -22.90 5.42 -2.84
CA ARG A 184 -23.43 4.73 -1.65
C ARG A 184 -22.63 3.46 -1.35
N VAL A 185 -22.35 2.63 -2.37
CA VAL A 185 -21.51 1.44 -2.25
C VAL A 185 -20.14 1.81 -1.70
N ALA A 186 -19.50 2.83 -2.28
CA ALA A 186 -18.17 3.30 -1.87
C ALA A 186 -18.14 3.78 -0.41
N LYS A 187 -19.12 4.56 0.03
CA LYS A 187 -19.25 5.01 1.43
C LYS A 187 -19.36 3.84 2.40
N LYS A 188 -20.18 2.84 2.06
CA LYS A 188 -20.32 1.62 2.89
C LYS A 188 -19.06 0.78 2.90
N LEU A 189 -18.36 0.66 1.76
CA LEU A 189 -17.09 -0.05 1.65
C LEU A 189 -16.03 0.59 2.55
N ILE A 190 -15.88 1.91 2.50
CA ILE A 190 -14.97 2.65 3.38
C ILE A 190 -15.34 2.39 4.84
N ALA A 191 -16.60 2.55 5.23
CA ALA A 191 -17.04 2.35 6.60
C ALA A 191 -16.82 0.90 7.08
N ALA A 192 -17.02 -0.11 6.22
CA ALA A 192 -16.78 -1.50 6.56
C ALA A 192 -15.31 -1.78 6.91
N ILE A 193 -14.37 -1.09 6.22
CA ILE A 193 -12.92 -1.31 6.34
C ILE A 193 -12.30 -0.41 7.43
N ASP A 194 -12.63 0.89 7.45
CA ASP A 194 -11.93 1.91 8.23
C ASP A 194 -12.53 2.14 9.63
N GLU A 195 -13.84 1.90 9.82
CA GLU A 195 -14.50 2.16 11.10
C GLU A 195 -13.88 1.37 12.24
N ILE A 196 -13.64 2.05 13.38
CA ILE A 196 -13.15 1.41 14.61
C ILE A 196 -14.33 0.78 15.35
N THR A 197 -14.26 -0.53 15.58
CA THR A 197 -15.23 -1.31 16.37
C THR A 197 -14.55 -1.88 17.62
N GLU A 198 -15.27 -2.67 18.42
CA GLU A 198 -14.70 -3.42 19.53
C GLU A 198 -13.54 -4.35 19.11
N ASP A 199 -13.57 -4.88 17.89
CA ASP A 199 -12.52 -5.71 17.31
C ASP A 199 -11.41 -4.88 16.62
N GLY A 200 -11.42 -3.54 16.70
CA GLY A 200 -10.50 -2.63 16.02
C GLY A 200 -10.98 -2.22 14.64
N PHE A 201 -10.05 -2.00 13.72
CA PHE A 201 -10.29 -1.65 12.31
C PHE A 201 -9.62 -2.67 11.37
N VAL A 202 -9.91 -2.61 10.07
CA VAL A 202 -9.21 -3.45 9.08
C VAL A 202 -8.03 -2.70 8.47
N PHE A 203 -8.28 -1.59 7.80
CA PHE A 203 -7.29 -0.64 7.29
C PHE A 203 -7.84 0.78 7.37
N ARG A 204 -6.99 1.77 7.61
CA ARG A 204 -7.32 3.17 7.36
C ARG A 204 -7.41 3.39 5.86
N VAL A 205 -8.43 4.11 5.39
CA VAL A 205 -8.69 4.34 3.97
C VAL A 205 -8.38 5.80 3.62
N ASP A 206 -7.50 6.01 2.65
CA ASP A 206 -7.18 7.33 2.12
C ASP A 206 -7.74 7.50 0.69
N MET A 207 -8.58 8.51 0.51
CA MET A 207 -9.24 8.81 -0.76
C MET A 207 -8.70 10.09 -1.43
N ARG A 208 -7.61 10.67 -0.93
CA ARG A 208 -7.10 11.97 -1.41
C ARG A 208 -6.49 11.94 -2.80
N LEU A 209 -6.11 10.75 -3.30
CA LEU A 209 -5.55 10.57 -4.64
C LEU A 209 -6.62 10.51 -5.75
N ARG A 210 -7.92 10.57 -5.41
CA ARG A 210 -8.98 10.61 -6.41
C ARG A 210 -9.02 11.93 -7.19
N PRO A 211 -9.58 11.98 -8.40
CA PRO A 211 -9.77 13.21 -9.16
C PRO A 211 -10.37 14.34 -8.32
N TYR A 212 -9.83 15.54 -8.44
CA TYR A 212 -10.18 16.73 -7.64
C TYR A 212 -9.94 16.58 -6.12
N GLY A 213 -9.26 15.54 -5.65
CA GLY A 213 -8.93 15.32 -4.24
C GLY A 213 -10.17 15.27 -3.34
N SER A 214 -10.18 16.02 -2.21
CA SER A 214 -11.29 16.07 -1.27
C SER A 214 -12.57 16.66 -1.85
N GLU A 215 -12.48 17.54 -2.84
CA GLU A 215 -13.62 18.23 -3.46
C GLU A 215 -14.29 17.37 -4.55
N GLY A 216 -13.62 16.34 -5.05
CA GLY A 216 -14.13 15.49 -6.11
C GLY A 216 -15.13 14.44 -5.65
N PRO A 217 -15.90 13.87 -6.59
CA PRO A 217 -16.82 12.78 -6.29
C PRO A 217 -16.09 11.56 -5.76
N LEU A 218 -16.76 10.76 -4.95
CA LEU A 218 -16.19 9.57 -4.34
C LEU A 218 -15.99 8.44 -5.36
N ALA A 219 -16.89 8.33 -6.33
CA ALA A 219 -16.82 7.40 -7.46
C ALA A 219 -17.04 8.15 -8.76
N CYS A 220 -16.26 7.84 -9.80
CA CYS A 220 -16.32 8.49 -11.12
C CYS A 220 -16.64 7.47 -12.20
N SER A 221 -17.40 7.88 -13.25
CA SER A 221 -17.46 7.09 -14.47
C SER A 221 -16.11 7.12 -15.20
N LEU A 222 -15.82 6.11 -16.05
CA LEU A 222 -14.58 6.09 -16.84
C LEU A 222 -14.50 7.31 -17.77
N ALA A 223 -15.61 7.76 -18.32
CA ALA A 223 -15.65 8.97 -19.15
C ALA A 223 -15.19 10.22 -18.35
N MET A 224 -15.65 10.37 -17.11
CA MET A 224 -15.22 11.45 -16.22
C MET A 224 -13.74 11.35 -15.85
N LEU A 225 -13.24 10.13 -15.61
CA LEU A 225 -11.79 9.89 -15.33
C LEU A 225 -10.95 10.27 -16.55
N GLU A 226 -11.36 9.89 -17.75
CA GLU A 226 -10.67 10.20 -18.99
C GLU A 226 -10.61 11.71 -19.22
N GLU A 227 -11.73 12.40 -19.12
CA GLU A 227 -11.83 13.85 -19.27
C GLU A 227 -10.92 14.57 -18.25
N TYR A 228 -10.93 14.12 -16.99
CA TYR A 228 -10.10 14.71 -15.95
C TYR A 228 -8.61 14.57 -16.26
N TYR A 229 -8.12 13.35 -16.57
CA TYR A 229 -6.71 13.13 -16.80
C TYR A 229 -6.20 13.72 -18.13
N GLN A 230 -7.06 13.87 -19.14
CA GLN A 230 -6.71 14.55 -20.38
C GLN A 230 -6.57 16.08 -20.21
N ASN A 231 -7.44 16.70 -19.41
CA ASN A 231 -7.55 18.15 -19.33
C ASN A 231 -6.89 18.75 -18.08
N GLN A 232 -6.87 18.03 -16.96
CA GLN A 232 -6.46 18.57 -15.66
C GLN A 232 -5.43 17.68 -14.93
N GLY A 233 -5.11 16.52 -15.45
CA GLY A 233 -4.15 15.58 -14.83
C GLY A 233 -2.78 16.20 -14.65
N ARG A 234 -2.28 16.16 -13.41
CA ARG A 234 -1.02 16.78 -13.00
C ARG A 234 0.13 15.77 -13.02
N GLU A 235 1.36 16.23 -13.11
CA GLU A 235 2.54 15.35 -13.13
C GLU A 235 2.70 14.54 -11.83
N TRP A 236 2.31 15.06 -10.67
CA TRP A 236 2.34 14.30 -9.43
C TRP A 236 1.30 13.15 -9.42
N GLU A 237 0.14 13.32 -10.08
CA GLU A 237 -0.85 12.24 -10.25
C GLU A 237 -0.32 11.18 -11.21
N ARG A 238 0.30 11.62 -12.31
CA ARG A 238 0.98 10.73 -13.24
C ARG A 238 2.01 9.87 -12.52
N TYR A 239 2.82 10.47 -11.64
CA TYR A 239 3.78 9.78 -10.79
C TYR A 239 3.08 8.78 -9.83
N ALA A 240 1.99 9.17 -9.18
CA ALA A 240 1.23 8.30 -8.27
C ALA A 240 0.63 7.09 -9.00
N TRP A 241 0.14 7.28 -10.24
CA TRP A 241 -0.47 6.24 -11.06
C TRP A 241 0.49 5.15 -11.56
N ILE A 242 1.80 5.34 -11.48
CA ILE A 242 2.78 4.27 -11.79
C ILE A 242 2.48 3.03 -10.94
N LYS A 243 2.12 3.23 -9.68
CA LYS A 243 1.76 2.16 -8.73
C LYS A 243 0.28 1.79 -8.76
N GLY A 244 -0.56 2.51 -9.53
CA GLY A 244 -1.99 2.25 -9.61
C GLY A 244 -2.32 0.85 -10.15
N ARG A 245 -3.23 0.11 -9.47
CA ARG A 245 -3.63 -1.24 -9.86
C ARG A 245 -5.08 -1.50 -9.48
N VAL A 246 -5.88 -2.02 -10.42
CA VAL A 246 -7.23 -2.49 -10.09
C VAL A 246 -7.11 -3.71 -9.17
N ILE A 247 -7.77 -3.64 -8.01
CA ILE A 247 -7.81 -4.68 -6.99
C ILE A 247 -9.18 -5.37 -6.90
N ALA A 248 -10.23 -4.73 -7.42
CA ALA A 248 -11.56 -5.32 -7.58
C ALA A 248 -12.27 -4.69 -8.80
N GLY A 249 -13.13 -5.46 -9.46
CA GLY A 249 -13.86 -5.05 -10.67
C GLY A 249 -13.10 -5.27 -11.99
N PRO A 250 -13.59 -4.74 -13.12
CA PRO A 250 -12.99 -4.91 -14.45
C PRO A 250 -11.62 -4.26 -14.56
N VAL A 251 -10.58 -5.05 -14.86
CA VAL A 251 -9.17 -4.60 -14.87
C VAL A 251 -8.80 -3.87 -16.16
N LYS A 252 -9.27 -4.37 -17.32
CA LYS A 252 -8.77 -3.94 -18.63
C LYS A 252 -9.11 -2.49 -18.96
N GLU A 253 -10.31 -2.06 -18.65
CA GLU A 253 -10.83 -0.74 -18.99
C GLU A 253 -9.99 0.39 -18.39
N ILE A 254 -9.62 0.27 -17.11
CA ILE A 254 -8.75 1.24 -16.41
C ILE A 254 -7.34 1.25 -16.99
N ALA A 255 -6.78 0.08 -17.27
CA ALA A 255 -5.42 -0.02 -17.80
C ALA A 255 -5.28 0.64 -19.16
N ASP A 256 -6.24 0.43 -20.05
CA ASP A 256 -6.25 1.01 -21.39
C ASP A 256 -6.44 2.54 -21.36
N LEU A 257 -7.28 3.05 -20.44
CA LEU A 257 -7.53 4.49 -20.25
C LEU A 257 -6.30 5.22 -19.70
N LEU A 258 -5.66 4.68 -18.67
CA LEU A 258 -4.63 5.40 -17.92
C LEU A 258 -3.22 5.23 -18.49
N ARG A 259 -2.95 4.16 -19.22
CA ARG A 259 -1.64 3.90 -19.80
C ARG A 259 -1.08 5.07 -20.63
N PRO A 260 -1.85 5.71 -21.54
CA PRO A 260 -1.37 6.89 -22.30
C PRO A 260 -1.08 8.09 -21.41
N PHE A 261 -1.83 8.28 -20.34
CA PHE A 261 -1.60 9.36 -19.37
C PHE A 261 -0.31 9.12 -18.59
N VAL A 262 -0.10 7.90 -18.06
CA VAL A 262 1.05 7.56 -17.21
C VAL A 262 2.33 7.40 -18.02
N PHE A 263 2.29 6.60 -19.09
CA PHE A 263 3.46 6.21 -19.89
C PHE A 263 3.38 6.82 -21.29
N ARG A 264 3.78 8.10 -21.39
CA ARG A 264 3.79 8.83 -22.67
C ARG A 264 4.86 8.25 -23.58
N LYS A 265 4.49 8.02 -24.86
CA LYS A 265 5.40 7.45 -25.86
C LYS A 265 6.55 8.38 -26.23
N TYR A 266 6.32 9.67 -26.21
CA TYR A 266 7.31 10.71 -26.52
C TYR A 266 7.79 11.40 -25.26
N LEU A 267 9.10 11.64 -25.18
CA LEU A 267 9.70 12.38 -24.09
C LEU A 267 9.12 13.80 -24.04
N ASP A 268 8.51 14.10 -22.92
CA ASP A 268 8.05 15.45 -22.61
C ASP A 268 9.12 16.15 -21.78
N TYR A 269 9.82 17.11 -22.38
CA TYR A 269 10.85 17.88 -21.68
C TYR A 269 10.29 18.65 -20.49
N GLY A 270 9.01 19.04 -20.53
CA GLY A 270 8.30 19.65 -19.41
C GLY A 270 8.14 18.72 -18.21
N ALA A 271 7.99 17.40 -18.43
CA ALA A 271 7.90 16.43 -17.37
C ALA A 271 9.19 16.34 -16.55
N PHE A 272 10.37 16.51 -17.16
CA PHE A 272 11.64 16.54 -16.42
C PHE A 272 11.74 17.76 -15.51
N ALA A 273 11.36 18.94 -16.03
CA ALA A 273 11.33 20.16 -15.23
C ALA A 273 10.35 20.00 -14.05
N SER A 274 9.15 19.51 -14.31
CA SER A 274 8.12 19.29 -13.29
C SER A 274 8.54 18.25 -12.23
N MET A 275 9.25 17.20 -12.61
CA MET A 275 9.78 16.20 -11.64
C MET A 275 10.89 16.81 -10.77
N ARG A 276 11.75 17.67 -11.35
CA ARG A 276 12.76 18.42 -10.59
C ARG A 276 12.09 19.36 -9.60
N ASP A 277 11.08 20.09 -10.03
CA ASP A 277 10.30 20.99 -9.17
C ASP A 277 9.58 20.24 -8.06
N LEU A 278 8.98 19.08 -8.35
CA LEU A 278 8.37 18.21 -7.36
C LEU A 278 9.38 17.76 -6.31
N LYS A 279 10.58 17.34 -6.72
CA LYS A 279 11.67 16.96 -5.80
C LYS A 279 12.08 18.14 -4.91
N VAL A 280 12.25 19.32 -5.50
CA VAL A 280 12.59 20.55 -4.76
C VAL A 280 11.49 20.92 -3.76
N GLN A 281 10.22 20.79 -4.13
CA GLN A 281 9.09 21.03 -3.23
C GLN A 281 9.10 20.04 -2.05
N ILE A 282 9.28 18.74 -2.32
CA ILE A 282 9.39 17.72 -1.27
C ILE A 282 10.52 18.06 -0.31
N GLN A 283 11.71 18.41 -0.84
CA GLN A 283 12.87 18.74 -0.01
C GLN A 283 12.65 19.99 0.84
N ARG A 284 11.99 21.00 0.30
CA ARG A 284 11.62 22.23 1.06
C ARG A 284 10.63 21.90 2.19
N ASP A 285 9.65 21.04 1.94
CA ASP A 285 8.68 20.62 2.96
C ASP A 285 9.34 19.81 4.08
N VAL A 286 10.27 18.91 3.75
CA VAL A 286 11.07 18.14 4.72
C VAL A 286 11.89 19.08 5.61
N ASN A 287 12.63 20.01 5.01
CA ASN A 287 13.46 20.97 5.74
C ASN A 287 12.62 21.91 6.61
N ARG A 288 11.46 22.36 6.09
CA ARG A 288 10.57 23.28 6.83
C ARG A 288 9.94 22.63 8.05
N ARG A 289 9.71 21.30 8.03
CA ARG A 289 9.05 20.55 9.11
C ARG A 289 10.03 19.86 10.04
N ASP A 290 11.35 20.08 9.89
CA ASP A 290 12.41 19.43 10.69
C ASP A 290 12.26 17.90 10.77
N MET A 291 12.06 17.26 9.59
CA MET A 291 11.78 15.84 9.49
C MET A 291 13.06 14.97 9.38
N HIS A 292 14.14 15.32 10.07
CA HIS A 292 15.40 14.59 10.00
C HIS A 292 15.28 13.15 10.52
N ASP A 293 14.42 12.89 11.51
CA ASP A 293 14.18 11.57 12.09
C ASP A 293 13.09 10.76 11.34
N ASN A 294 12.56 11.28 10.23
CA ASN A 294 11.56 10.59 9.43
C ASN A 294 12.24 9.72 8.36
N ILE A 295 12.17 8.40 8.54
CA ILE A 295 12.84 7.42 7.65
C ILE A 295 12.21 7.31 6.26
N LYS A 296 11.03 7.86 6.04
CA LYS A 296 10.36 7.86 4.74
C LYS A 296 10.67 9.12 3.94
N LEU A 297 10.56 10.29 4.58
CA LEU A 297 10.63 11.60 3.93
C LEU A 297 11.98 12.28 4.13
N GLY A 298 12.74 11.92 5.17
CA GLY A 298 14.06 12.45 5.45
C GLY A 298 15.05 12.15 4.31
N ARG A 299 16.20 12.81 4.35
CA ARG A 299 17.30 12.58 3.39
C ARG A 299 17.73 11.10 3.47
N GLY A 300 17.87 10.44 2.33
CA GLY A 300 18.16 9.01 2.27
C GLY A 300 16.97 8.10 2.60
N GLY A 301 15.76 8.66 2.70
CA GLY A 301 14.58 7.92 3.07
C GLY A 301 14.00 7.06 1.94
N ILE A 302 13.02 6.23 2.30
CA ILE A 302 12.33 5.30 1.40
C ILE A 302 11.87 5.99 0.10
N ARG A 303 11.31 7.21 0.22
CA ARG A 303 10.75 7.96 -0.91
C ARG A 303 11.79 8.35 -1.95
N GLU A 304 13.04 8.56 -1.58
CA GLU A 304 14.11 8.88 -2.53
C GLU A 304 14.46 7.66 -3.39
N VAL A 305 14.53 6.46 -2.79
CA VAL A 305 14.76 5.22 -3.54
C VAL A 305 13.59 4.94 -4.50
N GLU A 306 12.36 5.07 -4.02
CA GLU A 306 11.16 4.93 -4.86
C GLU A 306 11.16 5.94 -6.01
N PHE A 307 11.57 7.19 -5.74
CA PHE A 307 11.60 8.24 -6.73
C PHE A 307 12.56 7.93 -7.88
N ILE A 308 13.74 7.37 -7.59
CA ILE A 308 14.71 6.97 -8.63
C ILE A 308 14.08 5.94 -9.56
N ALA A 309 13.54 4.85 -9.01
CA ALA A 309 12.91 3.80 -9.78
C ALA A 309 11.77 4.37 -10.67
N GLN A 310 10.90 5.18 -10.10
CA GLN A 310 9.72 5.73 -10.79
C GLN A 310 10.09 6.78 -11.85
N VAL A 311 11.16 7.54 -11.68
CA VAL A 311 11.66 8.47 -12.72
C VAL A 311 12.04 7.69 -13.98
N PHE A 312 12.79 6.59 -13.87
CA PHE A 312 13.11 5.74 -15.03
C PHE A 312 11.86 5.16 -15.68
N GLN A 313 10.87 4.76 -14.88
CA GLN A 313 9.59 4.26 -15.39
C GLN A 313 8.84 5.33 -16.22
N LEU A 314 8.81 6.59 -15.75
CA LEU A 314 8.17 7.68 -16.49
C LEU A 314 8.90 8.04 -17.78
N ILE A 315 10.23 7.96 -17.75
CA ILE A 315 11.08 8.33 -18.91
C ILE A 315 11.04 7.23 -19.98
N ARG A 316 11.12 5.96 -19.59
CA ARG A 316 11.34 4.84 -20.51
C ARG A 316 10.11 3.96 -20.69
N GLY A 317 9.19 3.93 -19.70
CA GLY A 317 8.05 3.02 -19.71
C GLY A 317 7.07 3.21 -20.86
N GLY A 318 7.07 4.37 -21.52
CA GLY A 318 6.28 4.59 -22.74
C GLY A 318 6.82 3.85 -23.97
N GLN A 319 8.12 3.61 -24.02
CA GLN A 319 8.81 2.88 -25.09
C GLN A 319 9.08 1.43 -24.68
N ASP A 320 9.36 1.19 -23.42
CA ASP A 320 9.69 -0.13 -22.87
C ASP A 320 8.63 -0.56 -21.85
N VAL A 321 7.68 -1.38 -22.32
CA VAL A 321 6.55 -1.89 -21.51
C VAL A 321 7.02 -2.74 -20.34
N SER A 322 8.20 -3.35 -20.39
CA SER A 322 8.72 -4.16 -19.28
C SER A 322 8.97 -3.33 -18.00
N LEU A 323 9.20 -2.02 -18.14
CA LEU A 323 9.33 -1.10 -17.02
C LEU A 323 8.00 -0.67 -16.39
N GLN A 324 6.85 -1.09 -16.95
CA GLN A 324 5.52 -0.76 -16.37
C GLN A 324 5.12 -1.72 -15.24
N ILE A 325 6.08 -2.35 -14.59
CA ILE A 325 5.88 -3.12 -13.36
C ILE A 325 5.83 -2.21 -12.13
N ARG A 326 5.36 -2.70 -10.99
CA ARG A 326 5.07 -1.84 -9.83
C ARG A 326 6.04 -1.97 -8.66
N PRO A 327 6.49 -3.20 -8.27
CA PRO A 327 7.36 -3.35 -7.10
C PRO A 327 8.74 -2.69 -7.30
N THR A 328 9.14 -1.83 -6.36
CA THR A 328 10.36 -1.01 -6.45
C THR A 328 11.63 -1.85 -6.66
N LEU A 329 11.81 -2.93 -5.88
CA LEU A 329 12.99 -3.80 -6.03
C LEU A 329 13.05 -4.49 -7.39
N SER A 330 11.89 -4.89 -7.93
CA SER A 330 11.83 -5.49 -9.27
C SER A 330 12.17 -4.47 -10.36
N VAL A 331 11.76 -3.21 -10.20
CA VAL A 331 12.14 -2.12 -11.12
C VAL A 331 13.64 -1.90 -11.05
N LEU A 332 14.25 -1.79 -9.87
CA LEU A 332 15.69 -1.63 -9.72
C LEU A 332 16.47 -2.77 -10.38
N ALA A 333 16.03 -4.02 -10.22
CA ALA A 333 16.63 -5.17 -10.89
C ALA A 333 16.57 -5.05 -12.43
N LEU A 334 15.41 -4.64 -12.98
CA LEU A 334 15.28 -4.41 -14.42
C LEU A 334 16.16 -3.26 -14.92
N LEU A 335 16.33 -2.21 -14.14
CA LEU A 335 17.22 -1.09 -14.51
C LEU A 335 18.67 -1.54 -14.61
N ARG A 336 19.12 -2.45 -13.72
CA ARG A 336 20.44 -3.12 -13.82
C ARG A 336 20.52 -3.98 -15.09
N ASP A 337 19.57 -4.89 -15.30
CA ASP A 337 19.57 -5.84 -16.42
C ASP A 337 19.55 -5.12 -17.79
N LYS A 338 19.00 -3.89 -17.82
CA LYS A 338 19.00 -3.01 -19.00
C LYS A 338 20.19 -2.05 -19.07
N HIS A 339 21.14 -2.17 -18.15
CA HIS A 339 22.32 -1.29 -18.07
C HIS A 339 21.97 0.20 -17.93
N LEU A 340 20.81 0.53 -17.35
CA LEU A 340 20.38 1.91 -17.05
C LEU A 340 20.93 2.42 -15.73
N LEU A 341 21.27 1.51 -14.81
CA LEU A 341 21.99 1.75 -13.57
C LEU A 341 23.11 0.73 -13.43
N SER A 342 24.22 1.10 -12.76
CA SER A 342 25.32 0.18 -12.48
C SER A 342 24.91 -0.88 -11.44
N ASP A 343 25.56 -2.05 -11.47
CA ASP A 343 25.35 -3.12 -10.50
C ASP A 343 25.52 -2.61 -9.07
N ALA A 344 26.59 -1.89 -8.79
CA ALA A 344 26.88 -1.31 -7.49
C ALA A 344 25.76 -0.38 -7.01
N THR A 345 25.29 0.53 -7.86
CA THR A 345 24.18 1.45 -7.52
C THR A 345 22.89 0.69 -7.18
N VAL A 346 22.56 -0.36 -7.95
CA VAL A 346 21.35 -1.14 -7.69
C VAL A 346 21.47 -1.95 -6.39
N GLU A 347 22.63 -2.51 -6.10
CA GLU A 347 22.90 -3.22 -4.85
C GLU A 347 22.76 -2.28 -3.64
N GLU A 348 23.35 -1.10 -3.68
CA GLU A 348 23.27 -0.09 -2.62
C GLU A 348 21.83 0.40 -2.40
N LEU A 349 21.11 0.77 -3.48
CA LEU A 349 19.72 1.23 -3.40
C LEU A 349 18.80 0.12 -2.87
N SER A 350 19.01 -1.12 -3.30
CA SER A 350 18.20 -2.27 -2.85
C SER A 350 18.45 -2.58 -1.37
N ALA A 351 19.71 -2.58 -0.93
CA ALA A 351 20.07 -2.79 0.46
C ALA A 351 19.47 -1.70 1.37
N ALA A 352 19.60 -0.43 0.97
CA ALA A 352 19.01 0.69 1.69
C ALA A 352 17.48 0.60 1.76
N TYR A 353 16.84 0.29 0.64
CA TYR A 353 15.38 0.13 0.60
C TYR A 353 14.92 -0.99 1.54
N ILE A 354 15.53 -2.17 1.48
CA ILE A 354 15.21 -3.30 2.35
C ILE A 354 15.38 -2.93 3.83
N PHE A 355 16.51 -2.30 4.18
CA PHE A 355 16.76 -1.86 5.54
C PHE A 355 15.71 -0.86 6.05
N LEU A 356 15.44 0.18 5.27
CA LEU A 356 14.47 1.22 5.63
C LEU A 356 13.05 0.68 5.75
N ARG A 357 12.65 -0.23 4.85
CA ARG A 357 11.34 -0.87 4.91
C ARG A 357 11.20 -1.80 6.12
N ASN A 358 12.23 -2.58 6.43
CA ASN A 358 12.28 -3.36 7.65
C ASN A 358 12.18 -2.47 8.89
N LEU A 359 12.89 -1.37 8.90
CA LEU A 359 12.82 -0.39 9.98
C LEU A 359 11.41 0.22 10.11
N GLU A 360 10.76 0.59 8.99
CA GLU A 360 9.39 1.07 8.98
C GLU A 360 8.42 0.04 9.59
N HIS A 361 8.57 -1.24 9.23
CA HIS A 361 7.76 -2.32 9.82
C HIS A 361 7.92 -2.41 11.33
N ARG A 362 9.16 -2.41 11.85
CA ARG A 362 9.42 -2.50 13.31
C ARG A 362 8.87 -1.32 14.08
N LEU A 363 8.89 -0.12 13.51
CA LEU A 363 8.24 1.05 14.09
C LEU A 363 6.73 0.86 14.19
N GLN A 364 6.11 0.31 13.16
CA GLN A 364 4.66 0.10 13.09
C GLN A 364 4.18 -1.05 13.97
N TYR A 365 4.99 -2.10 14.14
CA TYR A 365 4.63 -3.26 14.97
C TYR A 365 4.43 -2.91 16.44
N ALA A 366 5.07 -1.87 16.94
CA ALA A 366 5.00 -1.52 18.35
C ALA A 366 3.56 -1.32 18.83
N GLU A 367 2.77 -0.52 18.11
CA GLU A 367 1.42 -0.09 18.56
C GLU A 367 0.36 -0.18 17.46
N ASP A 368 0.63 -0.83 16.32
CA ASP A 368 -0.24 -0.83 15.13
C ASP A 368 -0.55 0.61 14.67
N GLN A 369 0.48 1.45 14.61
CA GLN A 369 0.35 2.85 14.21
C GLN A 369 1.17 3.14 12.96
N GLN A 370 0.64 4.00 12.10
CA GLN A 370 1.36 4.50 10.94
C GLN A 370 2.39 5.56 11.39
N THR A 371 3.55 5.08 11.83
CA THR A 371 4.66 5.95 12.21
C THR A 371 5.90 5.68 11.35
N GLN A 372 6.63 6.74 11.06
CA GLN A 372 7.88 6.71 10.29
C GLN A 372 8.98 7.53 10.98
N THR A 373 8.70 8.02 12.18
CA THR A 373 9.64 8.80 12.98
C THR A 373 10.31 7.91 14.02
N LEU A 374 11.60 8.07 14.17
CA LEU A 374 12.39 7.33 15.15
C LEU A 374 11.96 7.70 16.57
N PRO A 375 11.93 6.73 17.51
CA PRO A 375 11.57 7.02 18.90
C PRO A 375 12.62 7.91 19.58
N THR A 376 12.15 8.88 20.35
CA THR A 376 13.00 9.80 21.13
C THR A 376 13.29 9.29 22.53
N ASN A 377 12.36 8.50 23.13
CA ASN A 377 12.52 7.95 24.48
C ASN A 377 13.37 6.68 24.49
N ASP A 378 14.01 6.41 25.62
CA ASP A 378 14.96 5.30 25.79
C ASP A 378 14.27 3.93 25.69
N GLU A 379 13.04 3.78 26.13
CA GLU A 379 12.28 2.54 26.02
C GLU A 379 11.99 2.18 24.55
N GLY A 380 11.50 3.13 23.77
CA GLY A 380 11.27 2.96 22.34
C GLY A 380 12.56 2.64 21.56
N LYS A 381 13.68 3.32 21.93
CA LYS A 381 14.99 3.05 21.36
C LYS A 381 15.46 1.64 21.64
N LYS A 382 15.35 1.16 22.89
CA LYS A 382 15.73 -0.22 23.28
C LYS A 382 14.85 -1.24 22.55
N ARG A 383 13.53 -1.01 22.52
CA ARG A 383 12.59 -1.89 21.82
C ARG A 383 12.89 -2.00 20.34
N LEU A 384 13.17 -0.88 19.69
CA LEU A 384 13.47 -0.87 18.26
C LEU A 384 14.83 -1.51 17.96
N ALA A 385 15.84 -1.33 18.81
CA ALA A 385 17.12 -2.03 18.68
C ALA A 385 16.93 -3.55 18.79
N LEU A 386 16.15 -4.02 19.78
CA LEU A 386 15.80 -5.43 19.93
C LEU A 386 15.05 -5.97 18.70
N ALA A 387 14.06 -5.22 18.18
CA ALA A 387 13.28 -5.62 17.02
C ALA A 387 14.11 -5.71 15.74
N MET A 388 15.16 -4.90 15.62
CA MET A 388 16.12 -4.91 14.50
C MET A 388 17.29 -5.86 14.71
N SER A 389 17.34 -6.60 15.84
CA SER A 389 18.46 -7.50 16.23
C SER A 389 19.80 -6.79 16.38
N PHE A 390 19.80 -5.52 16.81
CA PHE A 390 21.01 -4.79 17.16
C PHE A 390 21.36 -4.91 18.64
N GLU A 391 22.63 -4.99 18.96
CA GLU A 391 23.10 -5.03 20.35
C GLU A 391 22.74 -3.76 21.13
N SER A 392 22.73 -2.61 20.46
CA SER A 392 22.40 -1.33 21.07
C SER A 392 21.86 -0.31 20.06
N TRP A 393 21.22 0.73 20.57
CA TRP A 393 20.79 1.89 19.77
C TRP A 393 21.95 2.57 19.04
N THR A 394 23.12 2.69 19.69
CA THR A 394 24.31 3.32 19.11
C THR A 394 24.88 2.53 17.94
N ALA A 395 24.86 1.19 18.00
CA ALA A 395 25.26 0.34 16.89
C ALA A 395 24.36 0.58 15.67
N ARG A 396 23.03 0.71 15.90
CA ARG A 396 22.07 1.03 14.86
C ARG A 396 22.29 2.39 14.20
N GLN A 397 22.55 3.44 14.99
CA GLN A 397 22.82 4.77 14.42
C GLN A 397 24.01 4.76 13.48
N LYS A 398 25.03 4.00 13.79
CA LYS A 398 26.21 3.84 12.91
C LYS A 398 25.83 3.17 11.59
N GLU A 399 24.99 2.14 11.62
CA GLU A 399 24.55 1.45 10.40
C GLU A 399 23.60 2.30 9.57
N PHE A 400 22.68 3.03 10.19
CA PHE A 400 21.83 4.00 9.50
C PHE A 400 22.66 5.11 8.85
N LEU A 401 23.62 5.68 9.55
CA LEU A 401 24.53 6.70 9.02
C LEU A 401 25.43 6.12 7.92
N TRP A 402 25.88 4.88 8.06
CA TRP A 402 26.65 4.19 7.05
C TRP A 402 25.82 3.97 5.78
N LEU A 403 24.59 3.44 5.87
CA LEU A 403 23.69 3.26 4.74
C LEU A 403 23.31 4.60 4.11
N SER A 404 23.03 5.63 4.90
CA SER A 404 22.69 6.96 4.38
C SER A 404 23.88 7.65 3.73
N ASN A 405 25.11 7.35 4.14
CA ASN A 405 26.35 7.88 3.56
C ASN A 405 26.85 7.03 2.38
N GLN A 406 26.69 5.69 2.45
CA GLN A 406 27.07 4.77 1.37
C GLN A 406 26.10 4.82 0.20
N CYS A 407 24.82 5.06 0.44
CA CYS A 407 23.83 5.26 -0.64
C CYS A 407 24.14 6.46 -1.51
N GLY A 408 25.35 7.10 -1.30
CA GLY A 408 25.85 8.12 -2.20
C GLY A 408 24.70 9.03 -2.67
N LEU A 409 23.85 9.48 -1.73
CA LEU A 409 22.70 10.33 -2.09
C LEU A 409 23.16 11.57 -2.84
N ASP A 410 24.42 11.96 -2.66
CA ASP A 410 25.07 12.94 -3.51
C ASP A 410 25.33 12.37 -4.91
N ASP A 411 25.64 11.09 -5.10
CA ASP A 411 25.77 10.44 -6.40
C ASP A 411 24.41 10.16 -7.03
N VAL A 412 23.40 9.80 -6.24
CA VAL A 412 21.99 9.73 -6.69
C VAL A 412 21.47 11.13 -7.02
N TYR A 413 21.86 12.16 -6.26
CA TYR A 413 21.62 13.57 -6.61
C TYR A 413 22.33 13.95 -7.91
N GLN A 414 23.55 13.50 -8.14
CA GLN A 414 24.27 13.69 -9.39
C GLN A 414 23.70 12.85 -10.54
N LEU A 415 23.27 11.59 -10.29
CA LEU A 415 22.60 10.74 -11.28
C LEU A 415 21.25 11.32 -11.71
N THR A 416 20.40 11.76 -10.78
CA THR A 416 19.16 12.46 -11.16
C THR A 416 19.45 13.83 -11.76
N GLY A 417 20.49 14.52 -11.34
CA GLY A 417 21.01 15.74 -11.94
C GLY A 417 21.61 15.50 -13.33
N SER A 418 22.38 14.44 -13.52
CA SER A 418 22.99 14.11 -14.82
C SER A 418 21.98 13.51 -15.80
N ILE A 419 21.01 12.70 -15.35
CA ILE A 419 19.88 12.25 -16.19
C ILE A 419 19.05 13.45 -16.67
N THR A 420 18.92 14.49 -15.84
CA THR A 420 18.18 15.70 -16.20
C THR A 420 19.04 16.77 -16.87
N ALA A 421 20.37 16.67 -16.82
CA ALA A 421 21.32 17.63 -17.41
C ALA A 421 22.05 17.08 -18.66
N ALA A 422 22.06 15.77 -18.88
CA ALA A 422 22.66 15.20 -20.07
C ALA A 422 21.86 15.60 -21.34
N PRO A 423 22.52 16.08 -22.41
CA PRO A 423 21.86 16.24 -23.68
C PRO A 423 21.36 14.85 -24.11
N LEU A 424 20.11 14.78 -24.57
CA LEU A 424 19.36 13.57 -24.90
C LEU A 424 20.03 12.65 -25.95
N THR A 425 21.06 13.11 -26.61
CA THR A 425 21.88 12.34 -27.55
C THR A 425 22.75 11.27 -26.86
N SER A 426 23.03 11.38 -25.56
CA SER A 426 23.82 10.40 -24.79
C SER A 426 22.94 9.38 -24.02
N ILE A 427 21.62 9.60 -23.97
CA ILE A 427 20.66 8.69 -23.32
C ILE A 427 19.93 7.79 -24.35
N ALA A 428 20.19 7.98 -25.64
CA ALA A 428 19.53 7.31 -26.76
C ALA A 428 20.29 6.11 -27.34
N VAL A 429 21.34 5.62 -26.67
CA VAL A 429 22.10 4.41 -27.06
C VAL A 429 21.84 3.28 -26.07
#